data_ca4af83f686b84bf25f3f34c904eb990
#
_entry.id   ca4af83f686b84bf25f3f34c904eb990
#
_cell.length_a   1.000
_cell.length_b   1.000
_cell.length_c   1.000
_cell.angle_alpha   90.00
_cell.angle_beta   90.00
_cell.angle_gamma   90.00
#
_symmetry.space_group_name_H-M   'P 1'
#
loop_
_entity.id
_entity.type
_entity.pdbx_description
1 polymer ?
#
loop_
_entity_poly.entity_id
_entity_poly.type
_entity_poly.pdbx_seq_one_letter_code
_entity_poly.pdbx_strand_id
1 'polypeptide(L)'
;MKHTLLIKDWLSSFLSLLFPRCCVVCGRPLAKGEECICTVCNINLPRTNYHLRKDNPVERLFWGQIPLERATSFFFYEKGSDFRLILHRLKYGGQKEIGAIMGRYMAAELLSSHFFQGIDVIIPIPLHKKKQQIRGYNQSEWIARGITAVTGIPIDTESILRKKNTETQTHKSILERRDNVEGIFELQRPEVLAGKHILIVDDVLTTGSTTLACASCLVNVEGI
;
A
#
# COMPACT_ATOMS: atom_id res chain seq x y z
N MET A 1 36.88 -0.48 19.75
CA MET A 1 35.60 -0.23 19.04
C MET A 1 35.74 -0.24 17.50
N LYS A 2 36.80 0.30 16.86
CA LYS A 2 36.96 0.31 15.39
C LYS A 2 37.17 -1.10 14.77
N HIS A 3 37.90 -2.00 15.46
CA HIS A 3 38.14 -3.39 14.92
C HIS A 3 36.90 -4.28 14.89
N THR A 4 35.95 -4.09 15.83
CA THR A 4 34.71 -4.89 15.87
C THR A 4 33.74 -4.50 14.74
N LEU A 5 33.76 -3.25 14.30
CA LEU A 5 33.00 -2.78 13.13
C LEU A 5 33.53 -3.38 11.82
N LEU A 6 34.85 -3.38 11.63
CA LEU A 6 35.48 -3.94 10.41
C LEU A 6 35.23 -5.44 10.25
N ILE A 7 35.25 -6.22 11.34
CA ILE A 7 34.96 -7.67 11.29
C ILE A 7 33.50 -7.95 10.94
N LYS A 8 32.55 -7.15 11.47
CA LYS A 8 31.11 -7.25 11.12
C LYS A 8 30.88 -6.92 9.64
N ASP A 9 31.54 -5.90 9.12
CA ASP A 9 31.42 -5.51 7.71
C ASP A 9 32.01 -6.57 6.78
N TRP A 10 33.14 -7.18 7.16
CA TRP A 10 33.76 -8.28 6.42
C TRP A 10 32.87 -9.53 6.40
N LEU A 11 32.32 -9.92 7.55
CA LEU A 11 31.44 -11.08 7.66
C LEU A 11 30.12 -10.86 6.90
N SER A 12 29.55 -9.66 6.97
CA SER A 12 28.35 -9.30 6.21
C SER A 12 28.61 -9.31 4.70
N SER A 13 29.77 -8.83 4.26
CA SER A 13 30.20 -8.85 2.86
C SER A 13 30.43 -10.27 2.35
N PHE A 14 31.03 -11.13 3.15
CA PHE A 14 31.24 -12.54 2.82
C PHE A 14 29.90 -13.31 2.75
N LEU A 15 29.01 -13.09 3.71
CA LEU A 15 27.66 -13.69 3.70
C LEU A 15 26.84 -13.19 2.51
N SER A 16 26.97 -11.93 2.12
CA SER A 16 26.28 -11.39 0.93
C SER A 16 26.80 -11.98 -0.38
N LEU A 17 28.02 -12.49 -0.41
CA LEU A 17 28.58 -13.19 -1.58
C LEU A 17 27.95 -14.60 -1.72
N LEU A 18 27.71 -15.29 -0.61
CA LEU A 18 27.11 -16.64 -0.59
C LEU A 18 25.59 -16.60 -0.67
N PHE A 19 24.96 -15.58 -0.06
CA PHE A 19 23.51 -15.38 0.00
C PHE A 19 23.15 -13.96 -0.45
N PRO A 20 23.29 -13.63 -1.73
CA PRO A 20 22.99 -12.29 -2.22
C PRO A 20 21.50 -11.99 -2.08
N ARG A 21 21.20 -10.75 -1.67
CA ARG A 21 19.84 -10.25 -1.78
C ARG A 21 19.50 -10.13 -3.26
N CYS A 22 18.39 -10.73 -3.67
CA CYS A 22 18.00 -10.75 -5.07
C CYS A 22 16.80 -9.83 -5.33
N CYS A 23 16.78 -9.25 -6.51
CA CYS A 23 15.65 -8.48 -7.01
C CYS A 23 14.39 -9.33 -7.03
N VAL A 24 13.30 -8.85 -6.42
CA VAL A 24 12.02 -9.55 -6.32
C VAL A 24 11.42 -9.84 -7.70
N VAL A 25 11.72 -9.01 -8.70
CA VAL A 25 11.15 -9.10 -10.05
C VAL A 25 11.98 -10.01 -10.92
N CYS A 26 13.29 -9.71 -11.13
CA CYS A 26 14.12 -10.42 -12.11
C CYS A 26 15.09 -11.44 -11.51
N GLY A 27 15.14 -11.58 -10.19
CA GLY A 27 16.03 -12.53 -9.50
C GLY A 27 17.52 -12.18 -9.49
N ARG A 28 17.96 -11.11 -10.16
CA ARG A 28 19.39 -10.69 -10.16
C ARG A 28 19.82 -10.21 -8.78
N PRO A 29 21.09 -10.43 -8.40
CA PRO A 29 21.64 -9.87 -7.16
C PRO A 29 21.47 -8.35 -7.15
N LEU A 30 21.11 -7.81 -5.99
CA LEU A 30 20.93 -6.38 -5.76
C LEU A 30 22.30 -5.72 -5.50
N ALA A 31 22.54 -4.60 -6.15
CA ALA A 31 23.71 -3.76 -5.91
C ALA A 31 23.59 -3.01 -4.57
N LYS A 32 24.69 -2.40 -4.13
CA LYS A 32 24.69 -1.53 -2.95
C LYS A 32 23.76 -0.35 -3.18
N GLY A 33 22.80 -0.14 -2.24
CA GLY A 33 21.77 0.90 -2.34
C GLY A 33 20.47 0.43 -2.97
N GLU A 34 20.43 -0.73 -3.62
CA GLU A 34 19.18 -1.35 -4.06
C GLU A 34 18.55 -2.14 -2.91
N GLU A 35 17.22 -2.10 -2.79
CA GLU A 35 16.55 -2.68 -1.61
C GLU A 35 15.75 -3.95 -1.93
N CYS A 36 14.64 -3.86 -2.66
CA CYS A 36 13.81 -5.02 -3.03
C CYS A 36 13.73 -5.25 -4.54
N ILE A 37 13.90 -4.19 -5.34
CA ILE A 37 13.97 -4.26 -6.79
C ILE A 37 15.25 -3.57 -7.27
N CYS A 38 15.86 -4.10 -8.33
CA CYS A 38 17.05 -3.49 -8.93
C CYS A 38 16.67 -2.24 -9.73
N THR A 39 17.64 -1.38 -9.97
CA THR A 39 17.46 -0.11 -10.73
C THR A 39 16.78 -0.34 -12.08
N VAL A 40 17.17 -1.40 -12.81
CA VAL A 40 16.56 -1.73 -14.11
C VAL A 40 15.08 -2.07 -13.97
N CYS A 41 14.71 -2.89 -12.97
CA CYS A 41 13.30 -3.21 -12.71
C CYS A 41 12.54 -2.00 -12.19
N ASN A 42 13.17 -1.12 -11.41
CA ASN A 42 12.56 0.11 -10.97
C ASN A 42 12.24 1.07 -12.14
N ILE A 43 13.19 1.25 -13.07
CA ILE A 43 12.98 2.07 -14.27
C ILE A 43 11.85 1.49 -15.14
N ASN A 44 11.79 0.17 -15.30
CA ASN A 44 10.79 -0.53 -16.11
C ASN A 44 9.48 -0.84 -15.37
N LEU A 45 9.33 -0.41 -14.11
CA LEU A 45 8.07 -0.58 -13.37
C LEU A 45 6.92 0.08 -14.16
N PRO A 46 5.83 -0.62 -14.45
CA PRO A 46 4.73 -0.10 -15.28
C PRO A 46 3.91 0.94 -14.49
N ARG A 47 4.49 2.12 -14.28
CA ARG A 47 3.89 3.22 -13.53
C ARG A 47 2.64 3.74 -14.21
N THR A 48 1.63 4.07 -13.40
CA THR A 48 0.38 4.65 -13.92
C THR A 48 0.55 6.14 -14.24
N ASN A 49 1.34 6.84 -13.45
CA ASN A 49 1.51 8.30 -13.47
C ASN A 49 0.17 9.06 -13.28
N TYR A 50 -0.83 8.42 -12.68
CA TYR A 50 -2.17 9.00 -12.49
C TYR A 50 -2.17 10.19 -11.54
N HIS A 51 -1.21 10.27 -10.61
CA HIS A 51 -1.03 11.42 -9.73
C HIS A 51 -0.75 12.74 -10.46
N LEU A 52 -0.31 12.68 -11.73
CA LEU A 52 -0.05 13.87 -12.57
C LEU A 52 -1.29 14.32 -13.36
N ARG A 53 -2.41 13.58 -13.29
CA ARG A 53 -3.60 13.84 -14.09
C ARG A 53 -4.82 13.98 -13.19
N LYS A 54 -5.60 15.02 -13.41
CA LYS A 54 -6.96 15.15 -12.87
C LYS A 54 -7.90 14.21 -13.64
N ASP A 55 -8.98 13.80 -13.01
CA ASP A 55 -10.02 12.96 -13.61
C ASP A 55 -9.44 11.64 -14.17
N ASN A 56 -8.45 11.11 -13.48
CA ASN A 56 -7.79 9.88 -13.87
C ASN A 56 -8.71 8.65 -13.64
N PRO A 57 -8.40 7.47 -14.23
CA PRO A 57 -9.24 6.28 -14.12
C PRO A 57 -9.52 5.82 -12.69
N VAL A 58 -8.62 6.10 -11.72
CA VAL A 58 -8.83 5.74 -10.32
C VAL A 58 -9.85 6.67 -9.67
N GLU A 59 -9.76 7.97 -9.90
CA GLU A 59 -10.74 8.95 -9.39
C GLU A 59 -12.15 8.65 -9.89
N ARG A 60 -12.28 8.29 -11.17
CA ARG A 60 -13.57 7.95 -11.80
C ARG A 60 -14.29 6.78 -11.14
N LEU A 61 -13.55 5.85 -10.49
CA LEU A 61 -14.18 4.72 -9.77
C LEU A 61 -15.06 5.19 -8.61
N PHE A 62 -14.80 6.38 -8.07
CA PHE A 62 -15.43 6.89 -6.86
C PHE A 62 -16.38 8.06 -7.11
N TRP A 63 -16.48 8.55 -8.35
CA TRP A 63 -17.33 9.69 -8.69
C TRP A 63 -18.79 9.47 -8.29
N GLY A 64 -19.36 10.46 -7.59
CA GLY A 64 -20.75 10.43 -7.13
C GLY A 64 -21.04 9.42 -6.03
N GLN A 65 -20.01 8.77 -5.46
CA GLN A 65 -20.17 7.77 -4.40
C GLN A 65 -19.65 8.26 -3.04
N ILE A 66 -18.55 8.99 -3.04
CA ILE A 66 -17.93 9.58 -1.84
C ILE A 66 -17.33 10.95 -2.21
N PRO A 67 -17.18 11.88 -1.24
CA PRO A 67 -16.34 13.05 -1.42
C PRO A 67 -14.89 12.58 -1.60
N LEU A 68 -14.27 13.00 -2.69
CA LEU A 68 -12.91 12.60 -3.05
C LEU A 68 -12.17 13.79 -3.64
N GLU A 69 -11.03 14.15 -3.05
CA GLU A 69 -10.19 15.20 -3.61
C GLU A 69 -9.26 14.64 -4.70
N ARG A 70 -8.55 13.57 -4.40
CA ARG A 70 -7.62 12.92 -5.33
C ARG A 70 -7.56 11.41 -5.10
N ALA A 71 -7.28 10.66 -6.17
CA ALA A 71 -6.93 9.25 -6.08
C ALA A 71 -5.87 8.88 -7.12
N THR A 72 -5.05 7.89 -6.80
CA THR A 72 -4.01 7.40 -7.71
C THR A 72 -3.69 5.93 -7.44
N SER A 73 -2.98 5.30 -8.35
CA SER A 73 -2.32 4.01 -8.15
C SER A 73 -0.86 4.12 -8.62
N PHE A 74 0.03 3.34 -8.04
CA PHE A 74 1.45 3.46 -8.28
C PHE A 74 1.87 2.81 -9.60
N PHE A 75 1.52 1.54 -9.79
CA PHE A 75 1.82 0.80 -11.00
C PHE A 75 0.72 -0.17 -11.38
N PHE A 76 0.67 -0.57 -12.66
CA PHE A 76 -0.29 -1.53 -13.17
C PHE A 76 0.06 -2.95 -12.71
N TYR A 77 -0.98 -3.67 -12.26
CA TYR A 77 -0.88 -5.10 -11.96
C TYR A 77 -1.37 -5.91 -13.16
N GLU A 78 -0.45 -6.63 -13.80
CA GLU A 78 -0.75 -7.54 -14.92
C GLU A 78 -0.40 -8.98 -14.53
N LYS A 79 -1.35 -9.92 -14.72
CA LYS A 79 -1.16 -11.32 -14.32
C LYS A 79 0.02 -12.01 -15.03
N GLY A 80 0.34 -11.61 -16.26
CA GLY A 80 1.45 -12.13 -17.06
C GLY A 80 2.81 -11.47 -16.79
N SER A 81 2.85 -10.36 -16.07
CA SER A 81 4.06 -9.60 -15.80
C SER A 81 4.82 -10.13 -14.58
N ASP A 82 6.14 -10.11 -14.63
CA ASP A 82 7.01 -10.44 -13.49
C ASP A 82 6.84 -9.47 -12.32
N PHE A 83 6.35 -8.25 -12.56
CA PHE A 83 6.04 -7.27 -11.51
C PHE A 83 4.95 -7.74 -10.53
N ARG A 84 4.11 -8.72 -10.92
CA ARG A 84 3.18 -9.39 -10.00
C ARG A 84 3.88 -9.99 -8.77
N LEU A 85 5.17 -10.36 -8.91
CA LEU A 85 5.96 -10.96 -7.83
C LEU A 85 6.12 -10.02 -6.64
N ILE A 86 6.11 -8.71 -6.84
CA ILE A 86 6.14 -7.71 -5.76
C ILE A 86 4.96 -7.93 -4.81
N LEU A 87 3.74 -7.97 -5.35
CA LEU A 87 2.52 -8.18 -4.57
C LEU A 87 2.39 -9.61 -4.04
N HIS A 88 2.84 -10.59 -4.82
CA HIS A 88 2.80 -11.99 -4.39
C HIS A 88 3.68 -12.22 -3.16
N ARG A 89 4.92 -11.73 -3.17
CA ARG A 89 5.83 -11.85 -2.03
C ARG A 89 5.38 -11.02 -0.84
N LEU A 90 4.81 -9.83 -1.09
CA LEU A 90 4.18 -9.02 -0.04
C LEU A 90 2.97 -9.72 0.59
N LYS A 91 2.21 -10.54 -0.14
CA LYS A 91 1.00 -11.22 0.39
C LYS A 91 1.27 -12.58 0.99
N TYR A 92 2.23 -13.33 0.44
CA TYR A 92 2.41 -14.75 0.74
C TYR A 92 3.86 -15.14 1.08
N GLY A 93 4.81 -14.26 0.82
CA GLY A 93 6.24 -14.52 1.05
C GLY A 93 6.77 -14.07 2.40
N GLY A 94 5.95 -13.54 3.29
CA GLY A 94 6.37 -13.01 4.59
C GLY A 94 7.27 -11.76 4.52
N GLN A 95 7.46 -11.19 3.31
CA GLN A 95 8.41 -10.10 3.05
C GLN A 95 7.71 -8.73 3.15
N LYS A 96 7.30 -8.37 4.37
CA LYS A 96 6.57 -7.13 4.67
C LYS A 96 7.34 -5.86 4.33
N GLU A 97 8.68 -5.93 4.36
CA GLU A 97 9.61 -4.84 4.03
C GLU A 97 9.40 -4.34 2.60
N ILE A 98 8.99 -5.21 1.67
CA ILE A 98 8.63 -4.84 0.29
C ILE A 98 7.56 -3.75 0.29
N GLY A 99 6.53 -3.87 1.16
CA GLY A 99 5.48 -2.86 1.29
C GLY A 99 6.05 -1.49 1.66
N ALA A 100 6.92 -1.43 2.67
CA ALA A 100 7.54 -0.17 3.09
C ALA A 100 8.45 0.42 2.00
N ILE A 101 9.21 -0.40 1.29
CA ILE A 101 10.07 0.06 0.20
C ILE A 101 9.22 0.63 -0.96
N MET A 102 8.17 -0.09 -1.37
CA MET A 102 7.27 0.38 -2.43
C MET A 102 6.51 1.63 -2.02
N GLY A 103 6.10 1.73 -0.75
CA GLY A 103 5.49 2.93 -0.19
C GLY A 103 6.43 4.14 -0.24
N ARG A 104 7.73 3.96 0.07
CA ARG A 104 8.72 5.04 -0.07
C ARG A 104 8.90 5.48 -1.53
N TYR A 105 9.00 4.54 -2.47
CA TYR A 105 9.14 4.86 -3.90
C TYR A 105 7.91 5.62 -4.40
N MET A 106 6.71 5.14 -4.07
CA MET A 106 5.46 5.83 -4.40
C MET A 106 5.44 7.24 -3.82
N ALA A 107 5.72 7.40 -2.51
CA ALA A 107 5.69 8.69 -1.86
C ALA A 107 6.69 9.67 -2.47
N ALA A 108 7.91 9.24 -2.77
CA ALA A 108 8.93 10.07 -3.40
C ALA A 108 8.49 10.61 -4.77
N GLU A 109 7.78 9.80 -5.57
CA GLU A 109 7.23 10.25 -6.85
C GLU A 109 6.05 11.21 -6.67
N LEU A 110 5.14 10.94 -5.73
CA LEU A 110 3.95 11.74 -5.50
C LEU A 110 4.23 13.11 -4.86
N LEU A 111 5.36 13.28 -4.17
CA LEU A 111 5.76 14.57 -3.59
C LEU A 111 5.80 15.69 -4.63
N SER A 112 6.29 15.39 -5.85
CA SER A 112 6.43 16.39 -6.93
C SER A 112 5.10 16.95 -7.42
N SER A 113 3.99 16.25 -7.18
CA SER A 113 2.63 16.65 -7.61
C SER A 113 1.81 17.29 -6.50
N HIS A 114 2.41 17.61 -5.36
CA HIS A 114 1.71 18.11 -4.16
C HIS A 114 0.56 17.21 -3.69
N PHE A 115 0.65 15.90 -3.97
CA PHE A 115 -0.41 14.92 -3.67
C PHE A 115 -0.72 14.85 -2.17
N PHE A 116 0.29 15.03 -1.32
CA PHE A 116 0.16 14.93 0.13
C PHE A 116 -0.16 16.25 0.84
N GLN A 117 -0.39 17.33 0.10
CA GLN A 117 -0.67 18.63 0.69
C GLN A 117 -1.99 18.61 1.46
N GLY A 118 -1.96 19.03 2.72
CA GLY A 118 -3.14 19.11 3.58
C GLY A 118 -3.60 17.77 4.18
N ILE A 119 -2.95 16.64 3.88
CA ILE A 119 -3.29 15.35 4.47
C ILE A 119 -2.80 15.28 5.92
N ASP A 120 -3.71 14.99 6.85
CA ASP A 120 -3.44 14.95 8.29
C ASP A 120 -3.11 13.54 8.80
N VAL A 121 -3.69 12.50 8.17
CA VAL A 121 -3.55 11.11 8.65
C VAL A 121 -3.68 10.10 7.51
N ILE A 122 -2.92 9.03 7.61
CA ILE A 122 -2.98 7.88 6.70
C ILE A 122 -3.75 6.75 7.38
N ILE A 123 -4.79 6.24 6.71
CA ILE A 123 -5.53 5.06 7.14
C ILE A 123 -5.25 3.91 6.16
N PRO A 124 -4.43 2.92 6.55
CA PRO A 124 -4.31 1.70 5.77
C PRO A 124 -5.59 0.88 5.88
N ILE A 125 -6.13 0.40 4.77
CA ILE A 125 -7.33 -0.43 4.79
C ILE A 125 -7.12 -1.65 5.69
N PRO A 126 -7.99 -1.84 6.71
CA PRO A 126 -7.82 -2.92 7.67
C PRO A 126 -7.99 -4.30 7.03
N LEU A 127 -7.10 -5.22 7.42
CA LEU A 127 -7.21 -6.62 7.05
C LEU A 127 -8.07 -7.36 8.10
N HIS A 128 -8.91 -8.31 7.65
CA HIS A 128 -9.67 -9.15 8.58
C HIS A 128 -8.73 -9.99 9.46
N LYS A 129 -9.04 -10.12 10.77
CA LYS A 129 -8.20 -10.80 11.78
C LYS A 129 -7.68 -12.18 11.32
N LYS A 130 -8.53 -13.02 10.73
CA LYS A 130 -8.11 -14.33 10.19
C LYS A 130 -7.04 -14.21 9.11
N LYS A 131 -7.19 -13.27 8.16
CA LYS A 131 -6.18 -13.04 7.10
C LYS A 131 -4.89 -12.47 7.68
N GLN A 132 -4.99 -11.59 8.68
CA GLN A 132 -3.83 -11.04 9.36
C GLN A 132 -3.05 -12.11 10.13
N GLN A 133 -3.74 -13.04 10.78
CA GLN A 133 -3.10 -14.19 11.44
C GLN A 133 -2.35 -15.10 10.46
N ILE A 134 -2.95 -15.37 9.28
CA ILE A 134 -2.32 -16.19 8.24
C ILE A 134 -1.11 -15.49 7.62
N ARG A 135 -1.19 -14.19 7.36
CA ARG A 135 -0.15 -13.40 6.70
C ARG A 135 0.90 -12.85 7.66
N GLY A 136 0.57 -12.75 8.96
CA GLY A 136 1.40 -12.16 10.00
C GLY A 136 1.39 -10.62 10.04
N TYR A 137 0.83 -9.94 9.04
CA TYR A 137 0.80 -8.48 8.94
C TYR A 137 -0.27 -7.98 7.95
N ASN A 138 -0.57 -6.67 8.02
CA ASN A 138 -1.40 -5.96 7.05
C ASN A 138 -0.51 -5.32 5.98
N GLN A 139 -0.72 -5.67 4.71
CA GLN A 139 0.07 -5.19 3.57
C GLN A 139 -0.07 -3.67 3.38
N SER A 140 -1.30 -3.16 3.43
CA SER A 140 -1.62 -1.75 3.29
C SER A 140 -0.96 -0.91 4.39
N GLU A 141 -0.85 -1.45 5.62
CA GLU A 141 -0.12 -0.81 6.73
C GLU A 141 1.38 -0.69 6.43
N TRP A 142 2.01 -1.73 5.87
CA TRP A 142 3.44 -1.66 5.54
C TRP A 142 3.72 -0.68 4.40
N ILE A 143 2.81 -0.55 3.43
CA ILE A 143 2.89 0.49 2.41
C ILE A 143 2.76 1.88 3.06
N ALA A 144 1.77 2.08 3.94
CA ALA A 144 1.57 3.32 4.68
C ALA A 144 2.81 3.72 5.50
N ARG A 145 3.48 2.75 6.18
CA ARG A 145 4.74 2.99 6.89
C ARG A 145 5.84 3.56 5.97
N GLY A 146 5.90 3.06 4.73
CA GLY A 146 6.81 3.60 3.72
C GLY A 146 6.48 5.03 3.33
N ILE A 147 5.19 5.34 3.16
CA ILE A 147 4.72 6.69 2.86
C ILE A 147 5.05 7.64 4.03
N THR A 148 4.73 7.25 5.25
CA THR A 148 5.04 8.03 6.47
C THR A 148 6.53 8.33 6.61
N ALA A 149 7.39 7.37 6.27
CA ALA A 149 8.85 7.57 6.35
C ALA A 149 9.36 8.69 5.43
N VAL A 150 8.61 9.03 4.37
CA VAL A 150 8.96 10.10 3.41
C VAL A 150 8.21 11.40 3.73
N THR A 151 6.93 11.30 4.12
CA THR A 151 6.04 12.46 4.27
C THR A 151 5.94 12.99 5.69
N GLY A 152 6.24 12.14 6.70
CA GLY A 152 6.01 12.45 8.10
C GLY A 152 4.55 12.35 8.55
N ILE A 153 3.60 12.08 7.65
CA ILE A 153 2.17 11.98 7.98
C ILE A 153 1.93 10.76 8.87
N PRO A 154 1.25 10.90 10.02
CA PRO A 154 1.00 9.80 10.94
C PRO A 154 0.04 8.74 10.38
N ILE A 155 0.17 7.51 10.88
CA ILE A 155 -0.72 6.38 10.52
C ILE A 155 -1.71 6.14 11.65
N ASP A 156 -2.98 5.96 11.31
CA ASP A 156 -4.00 5.45 12.22
C ASP A 156 -4.46 4.05 11.76
N THR A 157 -4.26 3.06 12.63
CA THR A 157 -4.65 1.66 12.39
C THR A 157 -5.79 1.20 13.30
N GLU A 158 -6.32 2.10 14.14
CA GLU A 158 -7.26 1.74 15.20
C GLU A 158 -8.67 2.31 14.98
N SER A 159 -8.79 3.43 14.25
CA SER A 159 -10.09 4.10 14.09
C SER A 159 -11.05 3.33 13.17
N ILE A 160 -10.56 2.46 12.29
CA ILE A 160 -11.41 1.62 11.43
C ILE A 160 -11.05 0.15 11.62
N LEU A 161 -12.07 -0.69 11.84
CA LEU A 161 -11.92 -2.15 11.92
C LEU A 161 -12.67 -2.86 10.79
N ARG A 162 -12.14 -4.00 10.33
CA ARG A 162 -12.80 -4.89 9.38
C ARG A 162 -13.52 -6.02 10.12
N LYS A 163 -14.86 -5.99 10.14
CA LYS A 163 -15.70 -7.00 10.81
C LYS A 163 -15.89 -8.27 10.00
N LYS A 164 -16.15 -8.15 8.70
CA LYS A 164 -16.49 -9.30 7.85
C LYS A 164 -15.28 -9.82 7.07
N ASN A 165 -15.07 -11.13 7.09
CA ASN A 165 -14.13 -11.80 6.20
C ASN A 165 -14.82 -12.02 4.85
N THR A 166 -14.71 -11.06 3.95
CA THR A 166 -15.14 -11.28 2.56
C THR A 166 -14.14 -12.23 1.90
N GLU A 167 -14.57 -13.47 1.68
CA GLU A 167 -13.81 -14.41 0.84
C GLU A 167 -13.66 -13.84 -0.55
N THR A 168 -12.51 -14.06 -1.15
CA THR A 168 -12.24 -13.70 -2.55
C THR A 168 -13.07 -14.66 -3.43
N GLN A 169 -14.34 -14.36 -3.63
CA GLN A 169 -15.17 -15.13 -4.55
C GLN A 169 -14.82 -14.69 -5.96
N THR A 170 -13.99 -15.48 -6.61
CA THR A 170 -13.49 -15.30 -7.98
C THR A 170 -14.61 -15.39 -9.05
N HIS A 171 -15.86 -15.68 -8.66
CA HIS A 171 -16.97 -15.97 -9.59
C HIS A 171 -18.22 -15.08 -9.42
N LYS A 172 -18.18 -13.99 -8.62
CA LYS A 172 -19.34 -13.09 -8.53
C LYS A 172 -19.28 -11.96 -9.55
N SER A 173 -20.42 -11.64 -10.17
CA SER A 173 -20.58 -10.53 -11.10
C SER A 173 -20.29 -9.16 -10.46
N ILE A 174 -19.98 -8.15 -11.27
CA ILE A 174 -19.65 -6.79 -10.83
C ILE A 174 -20.82 -6.16 -10.05
N LEU A 175 -22.06 -6.50 -10.38
CA LEU A 175 -23.28 -5.99 -9.73
C LEU A 175 -23.46 -6.56 -8.30
N GLU A 176 -23.25 -7.86 -8.11
CA GLU A 176 -23.34 -8.51 -6.78
C GLU A 176 -22.25 -8.06 -5.79
N ARG A 177 -21.17 -7.41 -6.28
CA ARG A 177 -20.10 -6.84 -5.44
C ARG A 177 -20.49 -5.49 -4.83
N ARG A 178 -21.44 -4.74 -5.43
CA ARG A 178 -21.93 -3.46 -4.90
C ARG A 178 -22.81 -3.64 -3.66
N ASP A 179 -23.71 -4.62 -3.69
CA ASP A 179 -24.71 -4.81 -2.61
C ASP A 179 -24.14 -5.45 -1.33
N ASN A 180 -22.92 -6.02 -1.38
CA ASN A 180 -22.28 -6.66 -0.24
C ASN A 180 -21.31 -5.75 0.55
N VAL A 181 -21.32 -4.43 0.32
CA VAL A 181 -20.34 -3.48 0.87
C VAL A 181 -20.74 -2.98 2.27
N GLU A 182 -22.01 -2.99 2.62
CA GLU A 182 -22.50 -2.51 3.93
C GLU A 182 -22.06 -3.40 5.08
N GLY A 183 -21.49 -2.76 6.12
CA GLY A 183 -21.08 -3.42 7.36
C GLY A 183 -19.81 -4.29 7.27
N ILE A 184 -18.98 -4.11 6.22
CA ILE A 184 -17.66 -4.75 6.14
C ILE A 184 -16.69 -4.09 7.13
N PHE A 185 -16.73 -2.76 7.19
CA PHE A 185 -15.91 -1.95 8.08
C PHE A 185 -16.77 -1.29 9.16
N GLU A 186 -16.14 -0.97 10.27
CA GLU A 186 -16.74 -0.26 11.39
C GLU A 186 -15.80 0.83 11.86
N LEU A 187 -16.36 2.02 12.02
CA LEU A 187 -15.68 3.15 12.63
C LEU A 187 -15.72 3.02 14.14
N GLN A 188 -14.56 3.03 14.79
CA GLN A 188 -14.42 2.87 16.24
C GLN A 188 -14.23 4.20 16.96
N ARG A 189 -13.49 5.13 16.36
CA ARG A 189 -13.08 6.38 16.99
C ARG A 189 -13.32 7.57 16.05
N PRO A 190 -14.59 7.95 15.79
CA PRO A 190 -14.91 9.06 14.89
C PRO A 190 -14.33 10.39 15.36
N GLU A 191 -14.26 10.62 16.69
CA GLU A 191 -13.74 11.84 17.30
C GLU A 191 -12.24 12.09 16.98
N VAL A 192 -11.47 11.05 16.75
CA VAL A 192 -10.05 11.18 16.38
C VAL A 192 -9.89 11.67 14.94
N LEU A 193 -10.88 11.40 14.10
CA LEU A 193 -10.84 11.68 12.65
C LEU A 193 -11.59 12.95 12.27
N ALA A 194 -12.43 13.51 13.17
CA ALA A 194 -13.22 14.71 12.89
C ALA A 194 -12.34 15.88 12.39
N GLY A 195 -12.77 16.53 11.32
CA GLY A 195 -12.08 17.67 10.70
C GLY A 195 -10.75 17.33 10.03
N LYS A 196 -10.40 16.05 9.83
CA LYS A 196 -9.13 15.65 9.23
C LYS A 196 -9.25 15.31 7.76
N HIS A 197 -8.25 15.70 6.98
CA HIS A 197 -8.06 15.22 5.61
C HIS A 197 -7.34 13.87 5.63
N ILE A 198 -8.01 12.84 5.12
CA ILE A 198 -7.63 11.44 5.28
C ILE A 198 -7.08 10.86 3.97
N LEU A 199 -5.92 10.21 4.04
CA LEU A 199 -5.40 9.36 2.98
C LEU A 199 -5.69 7.89 3.26
N ILE A 200 -6.52 7.25 2.44
CA ILE A 200 -6.73 5.80 2.50
C ILE A 200 -5.70 5.08 1.62
N VAL A 201 -5.06 4.04 2.15
CA VAL A 201 -4.04 3.25 1.45
C VAL A 201 -4.47 1.78 1.35
N ASP A 202 -4.41 1.23 0.13
CA ASP A 202 -4.62 -0.19 -0.14
C ASP A 202 -3.46 -0.81 -0.93
N ASP A 203 -3.33 -2.14 -0.90
CA ASP A 203 -2.28 -2.87 -1.62
C ASP A 203 -2.62 -3.10 -3.10
N VAL A 204 -3.89 -3.27 -3.44
CA VAL A 204 -4.38 -3.53 -4.81
C VAL A 204 -5.74 -2.93 -5.03
N LEU A 205 -5.83 -2.05 -6.00
CA LEU A 205 -7.08 -1.50 -6.49
C LEU A 205 -7.54 -2.27 -7.73
N THR A 206 -8.78 -2.77 -7.70
CA THR A 206 -9.45 -3.40 -8.86
C THR A 206 -10.72 -2.64 -9.23
N THR A 207 -11.84 -2.96 -8.63
CA THR A 207 -13.11 -2.24 -8.80
C THR A 207 -13.29 -1.07 -7.84
N GLY A 208 -12.36 -0.87 -6.89
CA GLY A 208 -12.50 0.14 -5.85
C GLY A 208 -13.45 -0.22 -4.71
N SER A 209 -14.17 -1.36 -4.80
CA SER A 209 -15.23 -1.72 -3.82
C SER A 209 -14.73 -1.77 -2.37
N THR A 210 -13.52 -2.27 -2.13
CA THR A 210 -12.94 -2.33 -0.77
C THR A 210 -12.63 -0.93 -0.23
N THR A 211 -12.02 -0.09 -1.08
CA THR A 211 -11.70 1.30 -0.74
C THR A 211 -12.96 2.11 -0.51
N LEU A 212 -13.96 1.94 -1.38
CA LEU A 212 -15.27 2.57 -1.25
C LEU A 212 -15.94 2.18 0.07
N ALA A 213 -15.98 0.88 0.41
CA ALA A 213 -16.54 0.40 1.67
C ALA A 213 -15.86 1.01 2.89
N CYS A 214 -14.54 1.14 2.85
CA CYS A 214 -13.77 1.77 3.91
C CYS A 214 -14.05 3.27 4.00
N ALA A 215 -14.06 3.98 2.88
CA ALA A 215 -14.33 5.41 2.81
C ALA A 215 -15.77 5.74 3.24
N SER A 216 -16.76 4.90 2.88
CA SER A 216 -18.17 5.10 3.26
C SER A 216 -18.38 5.14 4.77
N CYS A 217 -17.52 4.48 5.57
CA CYS A 217 -17.59 4.59 7.03
C CYS A 217 -17.22 5.99 7.54
N LEU A 218 -16.51 6.79 6.74
CA LEU A 218 -15.98 8.09 7.12
C LEU A 218 -16.90 9.25 6.71
N VAL A 219 -17.75 9.05 5.70
CA VAL A 219 -18.59 10.13 5.10
C VAL A 219 -19.49 10.82 6.13
N ASN A 220 -19.88 10.14 7.22
CA ASN A 220 -20.73 10.69 8.28
C ASN A 220 -19.92 11.29 9.45
N VAL A 221 -18.60 11.34 9.36
CA VAL A 221 -17.77 12.00 10.37
C VAL A 221 -17.73 13.48 10.08
N GLU A 222 -17.92 14.31 11.10
CA GLU A 222 -17.98 15.76 10.96
C GLU A 222 -16.68 16.32 10.37
N GLY A 223 -16.80 17.07 9.30
CA GLY A 223 -15.68 17.80 8.67
C GLY A 223 -14.70 16.97 7.83
N ILE A 224 -15.09 15.73 7.44
CA ILE A 224 -14.34 14.91 6.48
C ILE A 224 -14.86 15.11 5.06
#